data_fc47aac433f5e6fdfeaaa433bb2fc135
#
_entry.id   fc47aac433f5e6fdfeaaa433bb2fc135
#
_cell.length_a   1.000
_cell.length_b   1.000
_cell.length_c   1.000
_cell.angle_alpha   90.00
_cell.angle_beta   90.00
_cell.angle_gamma   90.00
#
_symmetry.space_group_name_H-M   'P 1'
#
loop_
_entity.id
_entity.type
_entity.pdbx_description
1 polymer ?
#
loop_
_entity_poly.entity_id
_entity_poly.type
_entity_poly.pdbx_seq_one_letter_code
_entity_poly.pdbx_strand_id
1 'polypeptide(L)'
;MRCLTLAESLRQIGAEVAFACRTHLGNLIGLLLQKGFTVYQLPLESSEHNGRTSSKLRVTVEDYSDWLGCSQDQDAQATLKAIGKTQFDWLILDHYGLDECWERQLRTTTQKLMVIDDLANRTHDCDLLLDQNYFMNATSRYDNLIPPSSLRLLGPKYAMLRPEFAETRKQLQPQKGKIRRVFVFFGGVDFDNLTGLTLEALSDPSLRHLEADVVIGMNNPHKAKIEAQVSQRPRTLLHVQVSNMATLLARADLALGAGGATTWERICVGIPSIVFSLAENQRLTSEELAADGYIDFINTDDGINYELCKEVILRKITVLNENENENVACKLEL
;
A
#
# COMPACT_ATOMS: atom_id res chain seq x y z
N MET A 1 6.75 0.68 -3.72
CA MET A 1 7.39 0.77 -2.38
C MET A 1 7.70 -0.60 -1.77
N ARG A 2 6.81 -1.62 -1.85
CA ARG A 2 7.07 -2.96 -1.29
C ARG A 2 8.34 -3.61 -1.87
N CYS A 3 8.59 -3.53 -3.18
CA CYS A 3 9.83 -4.01 -3.79
C CYS A 3 11.09 -3.27 -3.29
N LEU A 4 10.99 -1.97 -2.97
CA LEU A 4 12.12 -1.24 -2.39
C LEU A 4 12.46 -1.76 -0.98
N THR A 5 11.44 -2.04 -0.16
CA THR A 5 11.62 -2.65 1.16
C THR A 5 12.33 -4.01 1.05
N LEU A 6 11.87 -4.86 0.14
CA LEU A 6 12.50 -6.17 -0.12
C LEU A 6 13.96 -6.01 -0.61
N ALA A 7 14.19 -5.08 -1.55
CA ALA A 7 15.52 -4.81 -2.10
C ALA A 7 16.51 -4.32 -1.04
N GLU A 8 16.07 -3.45 -0.13
CA GLU A 8 16.90 -2.98 0.98
C GLU A 8 17.28 -4.14 1.92
N SER A 9 16.32 -5.01 2.23
CA SER A 9 16.58 -6.20 3.06
C SER A 9 17.51 -7.21 2.38
N LEU A 10 17.33 -7.47 1.10
CA LEU A 10 18.21 -8.33 0.32
C LEU A 10 19.65 -7.79 0.26
N ARG A 11 19.80 -6.48 0.04
CA ARG A 11 21.10 -5.82 0.05
C ARG A 11 21.81 -5.91 1.39
N GLN A 12 21.07 -5.84 2.52
CA GLN A 12 21.66 -5.99 3.86
C GLN A 12 22.28 -7.39 4.08
N ILE A 13 21.76 -8.40 3.43
CA ILE A 13 22.33 -9.76 3.49
C ILE A 13 23.33 -10.08 2.37
N GLY A 14 23.74 -9.05 1.60
CA GLY A 14 24.80 -9.14 0.62
C GLY A 14 24.36 -9.40 -0.82
N ALA A 15 23.07 -9.38 -1.13
CA ALA A 15 22.61 -9.52 -2.52
C ALA A 15 22.85 -8.24 -3.33
N GLU A 16 23.24 -8.42 -4.59
CA GLU A 16 23.21 -7.34 -5.58
C GLU A 16 21.81 -7.22 -6.16
N VAL A 17 21.23 -6.03 -6.07
CA VAL A 17 19.86 -5.78 -6.50
C VAL A 17 19.82 -4.66 -7.54
N ALA A 18 19.12 -4.91 -8.64
CA ALA A 18 18.84 -3.92 -9.68
C ALA A 18 17.32 -3.85 -9.93
N PHE A 19 16.89 -2.74 -10.49
CA PHE A 19 15.50 -2.52 -10.86
C PHE A 19 15.37 -2.33 -12.38
N ALA A 20 14.31 -2.85 -12.99
CA ALA A 20 13.86 -2.45 -14.31
C ALA A 20 12.58 -1.60 -14.12
N CYS A 21 12.60 -0.36 -14.60
CA CYS A 21 11.51 0.58 -14.39
C CYS A 21 11.22 1.34 -15.67
N ARG A 22 9.93 1.44 -16.05
CA ARG A 22 9.49 2.28 -17.15
C ARG A 22 9.38 3.73 -16.72
N THR A 23 9.72 4.65 -17.64
CA THR A 23 9.84 6.09 -17.36
C THR A 23 8.51 6.83 -17.35
N HIS A 24 7.48 6.24 -16.72
CA HIS A 24 6.19 6.89 -16.51
C HIS A 24 6.31 8.17 -15.70
N LEU A 25 5.36 9.08 -15.87
CA LEU A 25 5.26 10.26 -15.01
C LEU A 25 5.02 9.83 -13.55
N GLY A 26 5.78 10.37 -12.61
CA GLY A 26 5.69 10.01 -11.19
C GLY A 26 6.41 8.72 -10.80
N ASN A 27 7.25 8.14 -11.69
CA ASN A 27 8.07 6.97 -11.39
C ASN A 27 9.03 7.21 -10.20
N LEU A 28 9.57 6.12 -9.64
CA LEU A 28 10.48 6.15 -8.49
C LEU A 28 11.97 6.03 -8.88
N ILE A 29 12.32 6.15 -10.15
CA ILE A 29 13.70 5.97 -10.66
C ILE A 29 14.68 6.88 -9.90
N GLY A 30 14.33 8.16 -9.73
CA GLY A 30 15.18 9.11 -9.00
C GLY A 30 15.45 8.68 -7.55
N LEU A 31 14.44 8.16 -6.85
CA LEU A 31 14.58 7.63 -5.50
C LEU A 31 15.49 6.40 -5.46
N LEU A 32 15.30 5.47 -6.40
CA LEU A 32 16.13 4.25 -6.49
C LEU A 32 17.60 4.58 -6.75
N LEU A 33 17.86 5.50 -7.68
CA LEU A 33 19.23 5.97 -7.98
C LEU A 33 19.86 6.69 -6.78
N GLN A 34 19.10 7.53 -6.08
CA GLN A 34 19.55 8.21 -4.84
C GLN A 34 19.91 7.21 -3.74
N LYS A 35 19.21 6.07 -3.69
CA LYS A 35 19.51 4.99 -2.75
C LYS A 35 20.65 4.06 -3.21
N GLY A 36 21.26 4.34 -4.36
CA GLY A 36 22.41 3.61 -4.90
C GLY A 36 22.07 2.27 -5.54
N PHE A 37 20.83 2.09 -6.01
CA PHE A 37 20.47 0.93 -6.81
C PHE A 37 20.78 1.14 -8.29
N THR A 38 21.18 0.06 -8.97
CA THR A 38 21.23 0.02 -10.43
C THR A 38 19.80 0.03 -10.97
N VAL A 39 19.52 0.88 -11.97
CA VAL A 39 18.19 0.98 -12.58
C VAL A 39 18.29 0.88 -14.10
N TYR A 40 17.72 -0.17 -14.66
CA TYR A 40 17.48 -0.31 -16.09
C TYR A 40 16.23 0.48 -16.46
N GLN A 41 16.41 1.61 -17.12
CA GLN A 41 15.32 2.50 -17.50
C GLN A 41 14.70 2.01 -18.81
N LEU A 42 13.42 1.70 -18.78
CA LEU A 42 12.64 1.28 -19.95
C LEU A 42 11.97 2.51 -20.57
N PRO A 43 12.12 2.76 -21.87
CA PRO A 43 11.52 3.92 -22.51
C PRO A 43 9.99 3.80 -22.55
N LEU A 44 9.30 4.94 -22.47
CA LEU A 44 7.91 5.01 -22.94
C LEU A 44 7.94 4.93 -24.46
N GLU A 45 7.19 3.99 -25.02
CA GLU A 45 6.95 4.02 -26.44
C GLU A 45 6.01 5.19 -26.75
N SER A 46 6.35 5.96 -27.79
CA SER A 46 5.50 7.03 -28.30
C SER A 46 4.30 6.41 -29.04
N SER A 47 3.37 5.82 -28.33
CA SER A 47 2.07 5.50 -28.88
C SER A 47 1.28 6.80 -28.93
N GLU A 48 0.75 7.13 -30.10
CA GLU A 48 -0.28 8.16 -30.33
C GLU A 48 -1.60 7.81 -29.60
N HIS A 49 -1.53 7.42 -28.33
CA HIS A 49 -2.69 7.28 -27.49
C HIS A 49 -2.90 8.62 -26.78
N ASN A 50 -3.76 9.41 -27.42
CA ASN A 50 -4.30 10.67 -26.93
C ASN A 50 -4.43 10.67 -25.40
N GLY A 51 -3.82 11.73 -24.81
CA GLY A 51 -3.86 12.06 -23.40
C GLY A 51 -5.23 11.90 -22.76
N ARG A 52 -5.48 10.73 -22.19
CA ARG A 52 -6.44 10.59 -21.12
C ARG A 52 -5.72 10.99 -19.84
N THR A 53 -5.76 12.28 -19.55
CA THR A 53 -5.61 12.79 -18.19
C THR A 53 -6.50 11.92 -17.31
N SER A 54 -5.89 11.31 -16.31
CA SER A 54 -6.55 10.43 -15.35
C SER A 54 -7.52 11.22 -14.45
N SER A 55 -8.61 11.70 -15.05
CA SER A 55 -9.77 12.20 -14.31
C SER A 55 -10.84 11.14 -14.37
N LYS A 56 -11.05 10.42 -13.27
CA LYS A 56 -12.22 9.57 -13.02
C LYS A 56 -12.41 8.37 -13.97
N LEU A 57 -11.48 7.43 -13.99
CA LEU A 57 -11.81 6.07 -14.38
C LEU A 57 -11.55 5.19 -13.16
N ARG A 58 -12.63 4.75 -12.49
CA ARG A 58 -12.59 3.51 -11.72
C ARG A 58 -12.13 2.46 -12.72
N VAL A 59 -10.89 2.01 -12.57
CA VAL A 59 -10.38 0.88 -13.35
C VAL A 59 -11.21 -0.31 -12.90
N THR A 60 -12.09 -0.80 -13.74
CA THR A 60 -12.74 -2.08 -13.51
C THR A 60 -11.63 -3.14 -13.44
N VAL A 61 -11.78 -4.14 -12.60
CA VAL A 61 -10.80 -5.18 -12.26
C VAL A 61 -10.16 -5.91 -13.47
N GLU A 62 -10.61 -5.63 -14.69
CA GLU A 62 -10.33 -6.42 -15.86
C GLU A 62 -9.16 -5.93 -16.73
N ASP A 63 -8.67 -4.68 -16.58
CA ASP A 63 -7.64 -4.16 -17.48
C ASP A 63 -6.59 -3.25 -16.81
N TYR A 64 -5.54 -3.85 -16.30
CA TYR A 64 -4.33 -3.14 -15.86
C TYR A 64 -3.29 -2.96 -16.99
N SER A 65 -3.62 -3.30 -18.24
CA SER A 65 -2.69 -3.17 -19.37
C SER A 65 -2.29 -1.73 -19.62
N ASP A 66 -3.19 -0.79 -19.40
CA ASP A 66 -2.91 0.65 -19.52
C ASP A 66 -1.81 1.13 -18.56
N TRP A 67 -1.63 0.45 -17.42
CA TRP A 67 -0.57 0.79 -16.47
C TRP A 67 0.83 0.45 -16.97
N LEU A 68 0.92 -0.53 -17.89
CA LEU A 68 2.19 -0.91 -18.50
C LEU A 68 2.65 0.13 -19.54
N GLY A 69 1.70 0.76 -20.25
CA GLY A 69 1.96 1.76 -21.27
C GLY A 69 2.47 1.20 -22.60
N CYS A 70 2.48 -0.13 -22.76
CA CYS A 70 2.83 -0.84 -23.98
C CYS A 70 2.30 -2.30 -23.87
N SER A 71 2.43 -3.11 -24.93
CA SER A 71 2.12 -4.53 -24.82
C SER A 71 3.12 -5.29 -23.93
N GLN A 72 2.72 -6.44 -23.38
CA GLN A 72 3.61 -7.30 -22.60
C GLN A 72 4.84 -7.74 -23.42
N ASP A 73 4.66 -8.04 -24.72
CA ASP A 73 5.77 -8.41 -25.60
C ASP A 73 6.77 -7.27 -25.77
N GLN A 74 6.28 -6.04 -25.99
CA GLN A 74 7.13 -4.85 -26.08
C GLN A 74 7.89 -4.59 -24.78
N ASP A 75 7.22 -4.74 -23.64
CA ASP A 75 7.86 -4.60 -22.34
C ASP A 75 8.94 -5.67 -22.11
N ALA A 76 8.64 -6.94 -22.42
CA ALA A 76 9.59 -8.03 -22.31
C ALA A 76 10.83 -7.78 -23.20
N GLN A 77 10.64 -7.38 -24.45
CA GLN A 77 11.76 -7.08 -25.36
C GLN A 77 12.57 -5.87 -24.89
N ALA A 78 11.92 -4.82 -24.41
CA ALA A 78 12.61 -3.65 -23.85
C ALA A 78 13.44 -4.04 -22.61
N THR A 79 12.89 -4.89 -21.75
CA THR A 79 13.55 -5.41 -20.56
C THR A 79 14.77 -6.25 -20.94
N LEU A 80 14.59 -7.23 -21.84
CA LEU A 80 15.69 -8.08 -22.35
C LEU A 80 16.81 -7.25 -22.96
N LYS A 81 16.45 -6.23 -23.75
CA LYS A 81 17.43 -5.32 -24.34
C LYS A 81 18.18 -4.52 -23.27
N ALA A 82 17.49 -4.03 -22.25
CA ALA A 82 18.07 -3.20 -21.21
C ALA A 82 19.04 -3.99 -20.30
N ILE A 83 18.70 -5.23 -19.93
CA ILE A 83 19.55 -6.10 -19.09
C ILE A 83 20.68 -6.76 -19.90
N GLY A 84 20.54 -6.85 -21.22
CA GLY A 84 21.54 -7.44 -22.11
C GLY A 84 21.78 -8.93 -21.84
N LYS A 85 23.06 -9.29 -21.59
CA LYS A 85 23.45 -10.69 -21.31
C LYS A 85 23.53 -11.00 -19.82
N THR A 86 23.08 -10.11 -18.97
CA THR A 86 23.14 -10.31 -17.51
C THR A 86 22.23 -11.47 -17.13
N GLN A 87 22.75 -12.37 -16.30
CA GLN A 87 21.99 -13.47 -15.70
C GLN A 87 21.75 -13.17 -14.23
N PHE A 88 20.55 -13.49 -13.77
CA PHE A 88 20.12 -13.23 -12.41
C PHE A 88 19.81 -14.55 -11.69
N ASP A 89 20.09 -14.63 -10.39
CA ASP A 89 19.62 -15.75 -9.58
C ASP A 89 18.09 -15.67 -9.40
N TRP A 90 17.57 -14.46 -9.22
CA TRP A 90 16.15 -14.21 -9.06
C TRP A 90 15.68 -13.04 -9.92
N LEU A 91 14.54 -13.21 -10.57
CA LEU A 91 13.72 -12.13 -11.13
C LEU A 91 12.47 -11.99 -10.25
N ILE A 92 12.19 -10.77 -9.80
CA ILE A 92 11.03 -10.47 -8.96
C ILE A 92 10.10 -9.56 -9.74
N LEU A 93 8.87 -10.03 -9.99
CA LEU A 93 7.85 -9.31 -10.75
C LEU A 93 6.79 -8.75 -9.79
N ASP A 94 6.53 -7.45 -9.89
CA ASP A 94 5.49 -6.74 -9.15
C ASP A 94 4.77 -5.77 -10.09
N HIS A 95 3.85 -6.28 -10.92
CA HIS A 95 3.07 -5.49 -11.86
C HIS A 95 1.78 -6.18 -12.27
N TYR A 96 0.63 -5.52 -12.12
CA TYR A 96 -0.69 -6.08 -12.40
C TYR A 96 -0.98 -6.33 -13.90
N GLY A 97 -0.33 -5.62 -14.80
CA GLY A 97 -0.49 -5.78 -16.25
C GLY A 97 0.45 -6.82 -16.88
N LEU A 98 1.14 -7.65 -16.08
CA LEU A 98 2.03 -8.70 -16.57
C LEU A 98 1.58 -10.08 -16.07
N ASP A 99 1.77 -11.09 -16.91
CA ASP A 99 1.37 -12.47 -16.66
C ASP A 99 2.41 -13.49 -17.18
N GLU A 100 2.01 -14.75 -17.27
CA GLU A 100 2.88 -15.84 -17.73
C GLU A 100 3.50 -15.60 -19.11
N CYS A 101 2.86 -14.81 -19.99
CA CYS A 101 3.39 -14.54 -21.33
C CYS A 101 4.68 -13.71 -21.25
N TRP A 102 4.71 -12.72 -20.39
CA TRP A 102 5.92 -11.92 -20.11
C TRP A 102 6.97 -12.75 -19.36
N GLU A 103 6.54 -13.47 -18.34
CA GLU A 103 7.40 -14.25 -17.46
C GLU A 103 8.20 -15.32 -18.21
N ARG A 104 7.55 -16.04 -19.13
CA ARG A 104 8.19 -17.05 -19.99
C ARG A 104 9.29 -16.47 -20.89
N GLN A 105 9.12 -15.24 -21.38
CA GLN A 105 10.15 -14.60 -22.19
C GLN A 105 11.39 -14.26 -21.35
N LEU A 106 11.20 -13.85 -20.09
CA LEU A 106 12.30 -13.49 -19.19
C LEU A 106 12.95 -14.70 -18.49
N ARG A 107 12.33 -15.89 -18.56
CA ARG A 107 12.88 -17.12 -17.95
C ARG A 107 14.32 -17.41 -18.36
N THR A 108 14.72 -17.05 -19.57
CA THR A 108 16.08 -17.29 -20.07
C THR A 108 17.14 -16.43 -19.36
N THR A 109 16.74 -15.44 -18.60
CA THR A 109 17.63 -14.48 -17.92
C THR A 109 17.76 -14.73 -16.42
N THR A 110 17.02 -15.69 -15.87
CA THR A 110 16.98 -15.95 -14.43
C THR A 110 16.92 -17.44 -14.09
N GLN A 111 17.48 -17.82 -12.94
CA GLN A 111 17.36 -19.17 -12.43
C GLN A 111 15.98 -19.39 -11.77
N LYS A 112 15.46 -18.36 -11.07
CA LYS A 112 14.21 -18.39 -10.33
C LYS A 112 13.38 -17.14 -10.58
N LEU A 113 12.07 -17.29 -10.61
CA LEU A 113 11.12 -16.19 -10.79
C LEU A 113 10.14 -16.14 -9.62
N MET A 114 10.07 -14.98 -8.98
CA MET A 114 9.10 -14.66 -7.94
C MET A 114 8.07 -13.67 -8.48
N VAL A 115 6.80 -13.96 -8.23
CA VAL A 115 5.70 -13.03 -8.53
C VAL A 115 5.10 -12.51 -7.24
N ILE A 116 4.89 -11.20 -7.17
CA ILE A 116 4.12 -10.54 -6.14
C ILE A 116 2.78 -10.16 -6.75
N ASP A 117 1.74 -10.89 -6.37
CA ASP A 117 0.38 -10.69 -6.87
C ASP A 117 -0.63 -10.77 -5.72
N ASP A 118 -1.74 -10.04 -5.86
CA ASP A 118 -2.85 -10.05 -4.91
C ASP A 118 -4.22 -10.00 -5.59
N LEU A 119 -4.23 -10.12 -6.92
CA LEU A 119 -5.46 -10.16 -7.72
C LEU A 119 -6.01 -11.58 -7.89
N ALA A 120 -5.13 -12.57 -8.07
CA ALA A 120 -5.49 -13.97 -8.37
C ALA A 120 -6.47 -14.09 -9.55
N ASN A 121 -6.24 -13.34 -10.62
CA ASN A 121 -7.13 -13.24 -11.79
C ASN A 121 -6.44 -13.62 -13.11
N ARG A 122 -5.17 -14.04 -13.09
CA ARG A 122 -4.39 -14.40 -14.27
C ARG A 122 -3.37 -15.50 -13.93
N THR A 123 -2.87 -16.17 -14.95
CA THR A 123 -1.87 -17.23 -14.81
C THR A 123 -0.46 -16.67 -14.70
N HIS A 124 0.39 -17.36 -13.92
CA HIS A 124 1.80 -17.03 -13.73
C HIS A 124 2.69 -18.24 -13.92
N ASP A 125 3.87 -18.05 -14.52
CA ASP A 125 4.93 -19.03 -14.65
C ASP A 125 6.05 -18.72 -13.63
N CYS A 126 5.79 -18.96 -12.34
CA CYS A 126 6.69 -18.59 -11.25
C CYS A 126 7.18 -19.79 -10.44
N ASP A 127 8.33 -19.65 -9.77
CA ASP A 127 8.83 -20.61 -8.77
C ASP A 127 8.30 -20.26 -7.38
N LEU A 128 7.98 -18.98 -7.13
CA LEU A 128 7.48 -18.48 -5.87
C LEU A 128 6.42 -17.40 -6.13
N LEU A 129 5.28 -17.53 -5.48
CA LEU A 129 4.24 -16.50 -5.45
C LEU A 129 4.13 -15.92 -4.04
N LEU A 130 4.09 -14.59 -3.96
CA LEU A 130 3.80 -13.85 -2.73
C LEU A 130 2.49 -13.09 -2.88
N ASP A 131 1.50 -13.42 -2.04
CA ASP A 131 0.32 -12.60 -1.78
C ASP A 131 0.28 -12.27 -0.29
N GLN A 132 0.64 -11.05 0.06
CA GLN A 132 0.69 -10.60 1.45
C GLN A 132 -0.67 -10.23 2.03
N ASN A 133 -1.74 -10.27 1.23
CA ASN A 133 -3.05 -9.83 1.66
C ASN A 133 -3.79 -10.91 2.48
N TYR A 134 -4.75 -10.45 3.24
CA TYR A 134 -5.59 -11.30 4.07
C TYR A 134 -6.81 -11.78 3.26
N PHE A 135 -6.92 -13.11 3.11
CA PHE A 135 -8.06 -13.74 2.46
C PHE A 135 -8.42 -15.04 3.18
N MET A 136 -9.69 -15.24 3.46
CA MET A 136 -10.18 -16.46 4.08
C MET A 136 -9.88 -17.72 3.23
N ASN A 137 -9.91 -17.57 1.91
CA ASN A 137 -9.62 -18.62 0.94
C ASN A 137 -8.19 -18.56 0.38
N ALA A 138 -7.23 -17.95 1.09
CA ALA A 138 -5.87 -17.70 0.62
C ALA A 138 -5.22 -18.94 -0.01
N THR A 139 -5.38 -20.12 0.59
CA THR A 139 -4.74 -21.37 0.15
C THR A 139 -5.21 -21.84 -1.24
N SER A 140 -6.44 -21.57 -1.62
CA SER A 140 -7.04 -21.99 -2.90
C SER A 140 -7.09 -20.89 -3.96
N ARG A 141 -6.81 -19.63 -3.60
CA ARG A 141 -6.90 -18.49 -4.53
C ARG A 141 -6.10 -18.67 -5.82
N TYR A 142 -4.95 -19.32 -5.74
CA TYR A 142 -4.02 -19.52 -6.86
C TYR A 142 -4.06 -20.93 -7.45
N ASP A 143 -5.09 -21.72 -7.13
CA ASP A 143 -5.26 -23.04 -7.73
C ASP A 143 -5.47 -22.89 -9.24
N ASN A 144 -4.70 -23.64 -10.02
CA ASN A 144 -4.66 -23.56 -11.49
C ASN A 144 -4.14 -22.24 -12.08
N LEU A 145 -3.71 -21.28 -11.27
CA LEU A 145 -3.13 -20.02 -11.73
C LEU A 145 -1.60 -20.01 -11.71
N ILE A 146 -0.99 -20.94 -10.98
CA ILE A 146 0.47 -21.07 -10.91
C ILE A 146 0.87 -22.55 -11.05
N PRO A 147 2.12 -22.87 -11.45
CA PRO A 147 2.61 -24.24 -11.48
C PRO A 147 2.42 -24.93 -10.11
N PRO A 148 2.04 -26.23 -10.07
CA PRO A 148 1.86 -26.96 -8.80
C PRO A 148 3.13 -27.03 -7.95
N SER A 149 4.31 -26.87 -8.54
CA SER A 149 5.61 -26.86 -7.88
C SER A 149 5.97 -25.51 -7.26
N SER A 150 5.20 -24.45 -7.53
CA SER A 150 5.49 -23.10 -7.02
C SER A 150 5.30 -23.04 -5.51
N LEU A 151 6.25 -22.43 -4.82
CA LEU A 151 6.11 -22.09 -3.41
C LEU A 151 5.12 -20.95 -3.25
N ARG A 152 4.17 -21.07 -2.31
CA ARG A 152 3.17 -20.07 -2.02
C ARG A 152 3.44 -19.41 -0.66
N LEU A 153 3.71 -18.12 -0.67
CA LEU A 153 3.81 -17.28 0.53
C LEU A 153 2.53 -16.45 0.63
N LEU A 154 1.55 -16.95 1.38
CA LEU A 154 0.21 -16.38 1.42
C LEU A 154 -0.12 -15.83 2.79
N GLY A 155 -0.68 -14.64 2.80
CA GLY A 155 -1.21 -13.97 3.99
C GLY A 155 -0.27 -12.95 4.64
N PRO A 156 -0.78 -12.23 5.63
CA PRO A 156 -0.15 -11.07 6.26
C PRO A 156 1.20 -11.35 6.92
N LYS A 157 1.45 -12.58 7.36
CA LYS A 157 2.76 -12.97 7.93
C LYS A 157 3.94 -12.80 6.95
N TYR A 158 3.64 -12.61 5.67
CA TYR A 158 4.62 -12.31 4.62
C TYR A 158 4.56 -10.85 4.16
N ALA A 159 3.90 -9.97 4.94
CA ALA A 159 3.83 -8.56 4.60
C ALA A 159 5.22 -7.94 4.54
N MET A 160 5.53 -7.30 3.42
CA MET A 160 6.81 -6.63 3.20
C MET A 160 6.84 -5.28 3.93
N LEU A 161 7.15 -5.34 5.21
CA LEU A 161 7.24 -4.18 6.08
C LEU A 161 8.69 -3.75 6.30
N ARG A 162 8.91 -2.43 6.41
CA ARG A 162 10.21 -1.90 6.82
C ARG A 162 10.52 -2.34 8.26
N PRO A 163 11.78 -2.67 8.59
CA PRO A 163 12.16 -3.18 9.91
C PRO A 163 11.70 -2.30 11.08
N GLU A 164 11.61 -0.99 10.85
CA GLU A 164 11.18 -0.02 11.87
C GLU A 164 9.82 -0.32 12.49
N PHE A 165 8.88 -0.95 11.74
CA PHE A 165 7.56 -1.31 12.26
C PHE A 165 7.64 -2.46 13.27
N ALA A 166 8.41 -3.50 12.95
CA ALA A 166 8.63 -4.62 13.87
C ALA A 166 9.40 -4.19 15.12
N GLU A 167 10.39 -3.32 14.98
CA GLU A 167 11.13 -2.74 16.11
C GLU A 167 10.23 -1.89 17.00
N THR A 168 9.41 -1.04 16.40
CA THR A 168 8.44 -0.21 17.09
C THR A 168 7.44 -1.09 17.86
N ARG A 169 6.91 -2.13 17.21
CA ARG A 169 5.99 -3.09 17.85
C ARG A 169 6.56 -3.69 19.14
N LYS A 170 7.82 -4.11 19.14
CA LYS A 170 8.48 -4.70 20.32
C LYS A 170 8.58 -3.75 21.51
N GLN A 171 8.62 -2.45 21.24
CA GLN A 171 8.78 -1.41 22.27
C GLN A 171 7.44 -0.86 22.76
N LEU A 172 6.34 -1.09 22.03
CA LEU A 172 5.05 -0.56 22.40
C LEU A 172 4.48 -1.29 23.60
N GLN A 173 4.02 -0.49 24.56
CA GLN A 173 3.15 -0.96 25.62
C GLN A 173 1.69 -0.84 25.16
N PRO A 174 0.80 -1.74 25.59
CA PRO A 174 -0.62 -1.60 25.32
C PRO A 174 -1.09 -0.22 25.77
N GLN A 175 -1.65 0.55 24.86
CA GLN A 175 -2.22 1.85 25.20
C GLN A 175 -3.45 1.63 26.08
N LYS A 176 -3.53 2.36 27.18
CA LYS A 176 -4.64 2.34 28.12
C LYS A 176 -5.23 3.73 28.22
N GLY A 177 -6.55 3.79 28.20
CA GLY A 177 -7.26 5.03 28.41
C GLY A 177 -8.00 5.55 27.18
N LYS A 178 -8.47 6.79 27.29
CA LYS A 178 -9.29 7.42 26.26
C LYS A 178 -8.47 7.80 25.02
N ILE A 179 -9.12 7.74 23.85
CA ILE A 179 -8.56 8.22 22.58
C ILE A 179 -8.28 9.72 22.68
N ARG A 180 -7.03 10.10 22.43
CA ARG A 180 -6.55 11.49 22.50
C ARG A 180 -5.89 11.94 21.21
N ARG A 181 -5.25 11.01 20.49
CA ARG A 181 -4.48 11.31 19.28
C ARG A 181 -4.89 10.42 18.14
N VAL A 182 -5.16 11.04 17.00
CA VAL A 182 -5.45 10.33 15.75
C VAL A 182 -4.31 10.52 14.75
N PHE A 183 -4.04 9.46 13.98
CA PHE A 183 -3.14 9.48 12.84
C PHE A 183 -3.96 9.43 11.55
N VAL A 184 -3.63 10.29 10.57
CA VAL A 184 -4.36 10.39 9.30
C VAL A 184 -3.40 10.25 8.13
N PHE A 185 -3.62 9.22 7.29
CA PHE A 185 -2.84 9.02 6.07
C PHE A 185 -3.61 8.23 5.00
N PHE A 186 -3.93 8.88 3.88
CA PHE A 186 -4.65 8.29 2.75
C PHE A 186 -3.76 8.02 1.53
N GLY A 187 -2.45 7.81 1.75
CA GLY A 187 -1.48 7.62 0.69
C GLY A 187 -0.77 8.91 0.28
N GLY A 188 0.24 8.76 -0.59
CA GLY A 188 1.09 9.89 -0.97
C GLY A 188 0.39 10.96 -1.79
N VAL A 189 -0.60 10.59 -2.58
CA VAL A 189 -1.29 11.47 -3.54
C VAL A 189 -2.68 11.87 -3.06
N ASP A 190 -3.52 10.90 -2.61
CA ASP A 190 -4.88 11.16 -2.10
C ASP A 190 -5.71 12.03 -3.06
N PHE A 191 -5.97 11.54 -4.28
CA PHE A 191 -6.65 12.31 -5.33
C PHE A 191 -8.05 12.80 -4.93
N ASP A 192 -8.79 12.02 -4.14
CA ASP A 192 -10.15 12.34 -3.69
C ASP A 192 -10.17 13.25 -2.46
N ASN A 193 -8.98 13.63 -1.94
CA ASN A 193 -8.82 14.50 -0.78
C ASN A 193 -9.54 14.00 0.48
N LEU A 194 -9.46 12.70 0.76
CA LEU A 194 -10.00 12.13 1.99
C LEU A 194 -9.30 12.68 3.24
N THR A 195 -8.04 13.09 3.11
CA THR A 195 -7.33 13.83 4.16
C THR A 195 -8.05 15.11 4.52
N GLY A 196 -8.46 15.92 3.52
CA GLY A 196 -9.18 17.17 3.75
C GLY A 196 -10.58 16.94 4.33
N LEU A 197 -11.30 15.92 3.88
CA LEU A 197 -12.59 15.51 4.42
C LEU A 197 -12.47 15.05 5.88
N THR A 198 -11.46 14.26 6.20
CA THR A 198 -11.19 13.81 7.58
C THR A 198 -10.85 14.97 8.50
N LEU A 199 -10.05 15.95 8.04
CA LEU A 199 -9.75 17.16 8.81
C LEU A 199 -11.01 18.01 9.06
N GLU A 200 -11.91 18.10 8.10
CA GLU A 200 -13.20 18.76 8.26
C GLU A 200 -14.03 18.08 9.34
N ALA A 201 -14.16 16.75 9.29
CA ALA A 201 -14.83 15.96 10.31
C ALA A 201 -14.19 16.12 11.71
N LEU A 202 -12.86 16.05 11.81
CA LEU A 202 -12.13 16.26 13.06
C LEU A 202 -12.23 17.70 13.59
N SER A 203 -12.67 18.65 12.80
CA SER A 203 -12.91 20.05 13.22
C SER A 203 -14.27 20.28 13.87
N ASP A 204 -15.17 19.27 13.83
CA ASP A 204 -16.43 19.29 14.56
C ASP A 204 -16.17 19.53 16.07
N PRO A 205 -17.01 20.34 16.76
CA PRO A 205 -16.84 20.60 18.18
C PRO A 205 -16.68 19.35 19.06
N SER A 206 -17.34 18.25 18.71
CA SER A 206 -17.26 16.96 19.43
C SER A 206 -15.90 16.26 19.28
N LEU A 207 -15.16 16.50 18.20
CA LEU A 207 -13.87 15.87 17.88
C LEU A 207 -12.67 16.82 17.96
N ARG A 208 -12.93 18.12 18.08
CA ARG A 208 -11.88 19.16 18.04
C ARG A 208 -10.87 19.06 19.18
N HIS A 209 -11.21 18.36 20.27
CA HIS A 209 -10.32 18.12 21.40
C HIS A 209 -9.18 17.14 21.08
N LEU A 210 -9.33 16.30 20.05
CA LEU A 210 -8.33 15.33 19.65
C LEU A 210 -7.10 16.00 19.02
N GLU A 211 -5.93 15.48 19.34
CA GLU A 211 -4.70 15.78 18.61
C GLU A 211 -4.70 15.00 17.30
N ALA A 212 -4.08 15.55 16.24
CA ALA A 212 -3.98 14.87 14.98
C ALA A 212 -2.58 14.98 14.36
N ASP A 213 -2.03 13.85 13.93
CA ASP A 213 -0.88 13.77 13.05
C ASP A 213 -1.36 13.43 11.64
N VAL A 214 -1.22 14.38 10.73
CA VAL A 214 -1.67 14.25 9.34
C VAL A 214 -0.45 14.10 8.44
N VAL A 215 -0.39 13.02 7.68
CA VAL A 215 0.71 12.76 6.76
C VAL A 215 0.22 12.86 5.32
N ILE A 216 0.98 13.55 4.47
CA ILE A 216 0.75 13.60 3.01
C ILE A 216 2.08 13.41 2.25
N GLY A 217 1.99 12.99 1.01
CA GLY A 217 3.15 12.97 0.12
C GLY A 217 3.54 14.36 -0.41
N MET A 218 4.77 14.48 -0.89
CA MET A 218 5.27 15.75 -1.45
C MET A 218 4.41 16.26 -2.63
N ASN A 219 3.91 15.34 -3.44
CA ASN A 219 3.16 15.62 -4.66
C ASN A 219 1.63 15.57 -4.45
N ASN A 220 1.15 15.68 -3.21
CA ASN A 220 -0.29 15.71 -2.95
C ASN A 220 -0.92 16.96 -3.59
N PRO A 221 -1.91 16.82 -4.50
CA PRO A 221 -2.49 17.94 -5.23
C PRO A 221 -3.31 18.89 -4.34
N HIS A 222 -3.70 18.43 -3.16
CA HIS A 222 -4.51 19.19 -2.20
C HIS A 222 -3.68 19.82 -1.08
N LYS A 223 -2.33 19.77 -1.16
CA LYS A 223 -1.41 20.22 -0.11
C LYS A 223 -1.76 21.59 0.44
N ALA A 224 -1.95 22.60 -0.42
CA ALA A 224 -2.27 23.98 0.02
C ALA A 224 -3.58 24.06 0.79
N LYS A 225 -4.61 23.31 0.37
CA LYS A 225 -5.91 23.23 1.07
C LYS A 225 -5.75 22.55 2.45
N ILE A 226 -5.00 21.48 2.51
CA ILE A 226 -4.72 20.75 3.75
C ILE A 226 -3.92 21.61 4.72
N GLU A 227 -2.89 22.32 4.26
CA GLU A 227 -2.14 23.29 5.06
C GLU A 227 -3.03 24.36 5.68
N ALA A 228 -3.98 24.92 4.90
CA ALA A 228 -4.95 25.88 5.39
C ALA A 228 -5.87 25.28 6.47
N GLN A 229 -6.40 24.06 6.26
CA GLN A 229 -7.24 23.38 7.25
C GLN A 229 -6.47 23.10 8.55
N VAL A 230 -5.24 22.61 8.45
CA VAL A 230 -4.37 22.34 9.61
C VAL A 230 -4.09 23.62 10.40
N SER A 231 -3.83 24.75 9.72
CA SER A 231 -3.57 26.03 10.39
C SER A 231 -4.77 26.55 11.22
N GLN A 232 -6.00 26.18 10.83
CA GLN A 232 -7.23 26.56 11.52
C GLN A 232 -7.65 25.60 12.63
N ARG A 233 -7.08 24.38 12.65
CA ARG A 233 -7.41 23.35 13.63
C ARG A 233 -6.33 23.25 14.70
N PRO A 234 -6.62 23.54 15.98
CA PRO A 234 -5.65 23.41 17.05
C PRO A 234 -5.21 21.94 17.21
N ARG A 235 -4.03 21.74 17.80
CA ARG A 235 -3.46 20.42 18.10
C ARG A 235 -3.33 19.49 16.89
N THR A 236 -3.11 20.07 15.68
CA THR A 236 -2.90 19.31 14.46
C THR A 236 -1.52 19.59 13.89
N LEU A 237 -0.80 18.54 13.56
CA LEU A 237 0.51 18.62 12.93
C LEU A 237 0.44 18.02 11.52
N LEU A 238 0.90 18.79 10.54
CA LEU A 238 1.07 18.31 9.18
C LEU A 238 2.50 17.83 8.96
N HIS A 239 2.62 16.64 8.43
CA HIS A 239 3.88 16.02 8.06
C HIS A 239 3.90 15.76 6.55
N VAL A 240 4.87 16.31 5.84
CA VAL A 240 5.02 16.15 4.39
C VAL A 240 6.22 15.25 4.11
N GLN A 241 6.00 14.16 3.40
CA GLN A 241 7.06 13.23 2.97
C GLN A 241 7.93 12.73 4.15
N VAL A 242 7.34 11.93 5.05
CA VAL A 242 8.04 11.44 6.25
C VAL A 242 8.80 10.15 6.00
N SER A 243 9.85 9.94 6.78
CA SER A 243 10.59 8.67 6.87
C SER A 243 10.36 7.93 8.20
N ASN A 244 9.71 8.56 9.18
CA ASN A 244 9.48 8.04 10.53
C ASN A 244 8.03 7.61 10.79
N MET A 245 7.41 6.96 9.80
CA MET A 245 6.00 6.57 9.84
C MET A 245 5.66 5.71 11.07
N ALA A 246 6.52 4.74 11.40
CA ALA A 246 6.33 3.86 12.56
C ALA A 246 6.25 4.65 13.87
N THR A 247 7.10 5.66 14.05
CA THR A 247 7.07 6.55 15.22
C THR A 247 5.77 7.35 15.33
N LEU A 248 5.26 7.85 14.19
CA LEU A 248 3.99 8.59 14.18
C LEU A 248 2.81 7.69 14.51
N LEU A 249 2.79 6.47 13.98
CA LEU A 249 1.77 5.47 14.31
C LEU A 249 1.85 5.05 15.78
N ALA A 250 3.04 4.83 16.32
CA ALA A 250 3.25 4.38 17.69
C ALA A 250 2.68 5.32 18.77
N ARG A 251 2.56 6.61 18.46
CA ARG A 251 2.02 7.61 19.41
C ARG A 251 0.54 7.90 19.24
N ALA A 252 -0.10 7.31 18.23
CA ALA A 252 -1.51 7.52 17.96
C ALA A 252 -2.37 6.44 18.65
N ASP A 253 -3.59 6.81 19.04
CA ASP A 253 -4.57 5.92 19.67
C ASP A 253 -5.54 5.33 18.64
N LEU A 254 -5.68 5.99 17.49
CA LEU A 254 -6.55 5.59 16.38
C LEU A 254 -5.91 6.04 15.06
N ALA A 255 -5.97 5.20 14.04
CA ALA A 255 -5.53 5.56 12.70
C ALA A 255 -6.72 5.63 11.72
N LEU A 256 -6.69 6.63 10.83
CA LEU A 256 -7.61 6.76 9.70
C LEU A 256 -6.79 6.75 8.40
N GLY A 257 -7.18 5.92 7.43
CA GLY A 257 -6.40 5.87 6.20
C GLY A 257 -6.99 4.95 5.14
N ALA A 258 -6.29 4.92 4.00
CA ALA A 258 -6.64 4.04 2.89
C ALA A 258 -6.28 2.58 3.16
N GLY A 259 -6.89 1.67 2.42
CA GLY A 259 -6.46 0.27 2.27
C GLY A 259 -5.06 0.16 1.64
N GLY A 260 -4.61 -1.06 1.38
CA GLY A 260 -3.31 -1.35 0.76
C GLY A 260 -2.17 -1.53 1.76
N ALA A 261 -0.92 -1.32 1.33
CA ALA A 261 0.28 -1.67 2.09
C ALA A 261 0.34 -1.04 3.51
N THR A 262 -0.18 0.17 3.67
CA THR A 262 -0.18 0.86 4.98
C THR A 262 -1.14 0.24 5.99
N THR A 263 -2.09 -0.58 5.55
CA THR A 263 -2.91 -1.39 6.45
C THR A 263 -2.04 -2.34 7.26
N TRP A 264 -1.07 -2.98 6.62
CA TRP A 264 -0.14 -3.90 7.28
C TRP A 264 0.79 -3.17 8.25
N GLU A 265 1.19 -1.94 7.92
CA GLU A 265 1.97 -1.08 8.83
C GLU A 265 1.17 -0.77 10.11
N ARG A 266 -0.10 -0.39 9.98
CA ARG A 266 -1.00 -0.12 11.13
C ARG A 266 -1.27 -1.37 11.96
N ILE A 267 -1.56 -2.49 11.30
CA ILE A 267 -1.78 -3.78 11.95
C ILE A 267 -0.52 -4.25 12.67
N CYS A 268 0.65 -4.13 12.06
CA CYS A 268 1.93 -4.47 12.69
C CYS A 268 2.16 -3.68 13.98
N VAL A 269 1.93 -2.39 13.97
CA VAL A 269 2.02 -1.54 15.17
C VAL A 269 0.91 -1.89 16.19
N GLY A 270 -0.20 -2.46 15.75
CA GLY A 270 -1.33 -2.86 16.61
C GLY A 270 -2.25 -1.70 16.95
N ILE A 271 -2.35 -0.70 16.08
CA ILE A 271 -3.21 0.46 16.27
C ILE A 271 -4.62 0.20 15.69
N PRO A 272 -5.71 0.45 16.44
CA PRO A 272 -7.06 0.44 15.91
C PRO A 272 -7.18 1.34 14.69
N SER A 273 -7.86 0.86 13.63
CA SER A 273 -7.86 1.59 12.37
C SER A 273 -9.24 1.66 11.74
N ILE A 274 -9.59 2.84 11.21
CA ILE A 274 -10.69 3.03 10.27
C ILE A 274 -10.09 3.11 8.86
N VAL A 275 -10.48 2.18 8.01
CA VAL A 275 -9.95 2.02 6.65
C VAL A 275 -11.01 2.37 5.63
N PHE A 276 -10.63 3.21 4.67
CA PHE A 276 -11.48 3.61 3.55
C PHE A 276 -10.98 2.95 2.27
N SER A 277 -11.87 2.38 1.48
CA SER A 277 -11.52 1.81 0.19
C SER A 277 -11.32 2.91 -0.85
N LEU A 278 -10.15 2.96 -1.48
CA LEU A 278 -9.85 3.88 -2.58
C LEU A 278 -9.76 3.17 -3.93
N ALA A 279 -9.70 1.85 -3.93
CA ALA A 279 -9.57 1.04 -5.14
C ALA A 279 -10.20 -0.33 -4.95
N GLU A 280 -10.77 -0.88 -6.02
CA GLU A 280 -11.48 -2.16 -5.99
C GLU A 280 -10.61 -3.31 -5.48
N ASN A 281 -9.33 -3.35 -5.85
CA ASN A 281 -8.38 -4.37 -5.38
C ASN A 281 -8.11 -4.32 -3.87
N GLN A 282 -8.47 -3.22 -3.19
CA GLN A 282 -8.33 -3.08 -1.72
C GLN A 282 -9.62 -3.46 -0.98
N ARG A 283 -10.75 -3.47 -1.67
CA ARG A 283 -12.07 -3.66 -1.07
C ARG A 283 -12.21 -5.03 -0.42
N LEU A 284 -12.00 -6.10 -1.18
CA LEU A 284 -12.18 -7.47 -0.70
C LEU A 284 -11.33 -7.76 0.54
N THR A 285 -10.04 -7.44 0.50
CA THR A 285 -9.15 -7.60 1.66
C THR A 285 -9.62 -6.80 2.87
N SER A 286 -10.13 -5.57 2.66
CA SER A 286 -10.60 -4.72 3.75
C SER A 286 -11.92 -5.23 4.33
N GLU A 287 -12.82 -5.76 3.50
CA GLU A 287 -14.07 -6.40 3.94
C GLU A 287 -13.79 -7.63 4.83
N GLU A 288 -12.87 -8.51 4.40
CA GLU A 288 -12.51 -9.70 5.17
C GLU A 288 -11.80 -9.35 6.48
N LEU A 289 -10.88 -8.38 6.47
CA LEU A 289 -10.25 -7.87 7.69
C LEU A 289 -11.28 -7.26 8.67
N ALA A 290 -12.28 -6.57 8.15
CA ALA A 290 -13.33 -6.00 8.99
C ALA A 290 -14.28 -7.06 9.54
N ALA A 291 -14.62 -8.09 8.75
CA ALA A 291 -15.45 -9.22 9.20
C ALA A 291 -14.81 -9.94 10.39
N ASP A 292 -13.48 -10.05 10.41
CA ASP A 292 -12.73 -10.68 11.51
C ASP A 292 -12.32 -9.69 12.62
N GLY A 293 -12.75 -8.42 12.51
CA GLY A 293 -12.59 -7.41 13.56
C GLY A 293 -11.19 -6.81 13.66
N TYR A 294 -10.36 -6.93 12.63
CA TYR A 294 -9.01 -6.33 12.61
C TYR A 294 -9.01 -4.83 12.31
N ILE A 295 -10.01 -4.37 11.57
CA ILE A 295 -10.19 -2.96 11.19
C ILE A 295 -11.69 -2.60 11.22
N ASP A 296 -12.00 -1.31 11.24
CA ASP A 296 -13.32 -0.82 10.80
C ASP A 296 -13.20 -0.41 9.33
N PHE A 297 -14.05 -0.95 8.49
CA PHE A 297 -14.01 -0.69 7.06
C PHE A 297 -15.18 0.19 6.62
N ILE A 298 -14.88 1.19 5.79
CA ILE A 298 -15.85 2.07 5.15
C ILE A 298 -15.73 1.90 3.65
N ASN A 299 -16.76 1.34 3.05
CA ASN A 299 -16.89 1.32 1.61
C ASN A 299 -17.17 2.74 1.10
N THR A 300 -16.41 3.22 0.13
CA THR A 300 -16.56 4.55 -0.45
C THR A 300 -17.20 4.52 -1.84
N ASP A 301 -17.74 3.39 -2.28
CA ASP A 301 -18.33 3.22 -3.62
C ASP A 301 -19.51 4.15 -3.86
N ASP A 302 -20.35 4.35 -2.85
CA ASP A 302 -21.47 5.28 -2.89
C ASP A 302 -21.07 6.74 -2.59
N GLY A 303 -19.78 7.00 -2.50
CA GLY A 303 -19.21 8.26 -2.08
C GLY A 303 -19.10 8.38 -0.57
N ILE A 304 -18.22 9.27 -0.12
CA ILE A 304 -18.05 9.62 1.28
C ILE A 304 -18.27 11.12 1.45
N ASN A 305 -18.94 11.50 2.52
CA ASN A 305 -19.18 12.88 2.88
C ASN A 305 -18.79 13.18 4.34
N TYR A 306 -18.83 14.43 4.71
CA TYR A 306 -18.50 14.91 6.04
C TYR A 306 -19.28 14.18 7.15
N GLU A 307 -20.60 14.08 7.01
CA GLU A 307 -21.47 13.49 8.06
C GLU A 307 -21.12 12.01 8.30
N LEU A 308 -20.98 11.23 7.24
CA LEU A 308 -20.58 9.82 7.35
C LEU A 308 -19.20 9.67 7.99
N CYS A 309 -18.23 10.48 7.56
CA CYS A 309 -16.87 10.44 8.12
C CYS A 309 -16.89 10.77 9.62
N LYS A 310 -17.59 11.83 10.02
CA LYS A 310 -17.76 12.23 11.42
C LYS A 310 -18.43 11.14 12.26
N GLU A 311 -19.55 10.60 11.79
CA GLU A 311 -20.30 9.55 12.48
C GLU A 311 -19.43 8.32 12.75
N VAL A 312 -18.70 7.85 11.74
CA VAL A 312 -17.84 6.67 11.87
C VAL A 312 -16.73 6.91 12.89
N ILE A 313 -16.08 8.07 12.85
CA ILE A 313 -15.04 8.43 13.82
C ILE A 313 -15.60 8.47 15.23
N LEU A 314 -16.73 9.14 15.45
CA LEU A 314 -17.39 9.24 16.75
C LEU A 314 -17.77 7.84 17.29
N ARG A 315 -18.41 7.03 16.47
CA ARG A 315 -18.79 5.66 16.85
C ARG A 315 -17.58 4.83 17.29
N LYS A 316 -16.48 4.87 16.51
CA LYS A 316 -15.26 4.13 16.84
C LYS A 316 -14.64 4.61 18.15
N ILE A 317 -14.56 5.91 18.35
CA ILE A 317 -14.02 6.49 19.59
C ILE A 317 -14.87 6.10 20.79
N THR A 318 -16.20 6.11 20.66
CA THR A 318 -17.10 5.68 21.74
C THR A 318 -16.83 4.22 22.12
N VAL A 319 -16.82 3.32 21.15
CA VAL A 319 -16.54 1.90 21.37
C VAL A 319 -15.19 1.67 22.03
N LEU A 320 -14.13 2.34 21.55
CA LEU A 320 -12.79 2.20 22.11
C LEU A 320 -12.66 2.78 23.52
N ASN A 321 -13.40 3.86 23.83
CA ASN A 321 -13.40 4.47 25.16
C ASN A 321 -14.22 3.68 26.19
N GLU A 322 -15.24 2.91 25.74
CA GLU A 322 -16.06 2.05 26.60
C GLU A 322 -15.34 0.73 26.94
N ASN A 323 -14.56 0.20 25.99
CA ASN A 323 -13.83 -1.05 26.13
C ASN A 323 -12.43 -0.84 26.74
N GLU A 324 -12.31 -0.04 27.79
CA GLU A 324 -11.02 0.31 28.44
C GLU A 324 -10.12 -0.90 28.78
N ASN A 325 -10.62 -2.14 28.73
CA ASN A 325 -9.90 -3.36 29.09
C ASN A 325 -9.59 -4.30 27.92
N GLU A 326 -10.15 -4.07 26.74
CA GLU A 326 -9.85 -4.85 25.57
C GLU A 326 -9.08 -3.99 24.56
N ASN A 327 -7.77 -3.81 24.80
CA ASN A 327 -6.90 -3.54 23.69
C ASN A 327 -7.10 -4.66 22.67
N VAL A 328 -7.69 -4.32 21.54
CA VAL A 328 -7.63 -5.15 20.35
C VAL A 328 -6.18 -5.11 19.87
N ALA A 329 -5.29 -5.65 20.73
CA ALA A 329 -3.95 -6.01 20.30
C ALA A 329 -4.16 -6.94 19.12
N CYS A 330 -3.74 -6.49 17.97
CA CYS A 330 -3.93 -7.17 16.72
C CYS A 330 -3.58 -8.65 16.88
N LYS A 331 -4.57 -9.54 16.76
CA LYS A 331 -4.42 -10.98 16.86
C LYS A 331 -3.79 -11.59 15.60
N LEU A 332 -3.49 -10.75 14.60
CA LEU A 332 -2.77 -11.18 13.41
C LEU A 332 -1.28 -11.35 13.75
N GLU A 333 -0.77 -12.54 13.54
CA GLU A 333 0.66 -12.82 13.56
C GLU A 333 1.28 -12.20 12.28
N LEU A 334 2.02 -11.11 12.45
CA LEU A 334 2.80 -10.45 11.41
C LEU A 334 4.29 -10.64 11.68
#